data_ffebb456319ed374cf312d60c9ca3a77
#
_entry.id   ffebb456319ed374cf312d60c9ca3a77
#
_cell.length_a   1.000
_cell.length_b   1.000
_cell.length_c   1.000
_cell.angle_alpha   90.00
_cell.angle_beta   90.00
_cell.angle_gamma   90.00
#
_symmetry.space_group_name_H-M   'P 1'
#
loop_
_entity.id
_entity.type
_entity.pdbx_description
1 polymer ?
#
loop_
_entity_poly.entity_id
_entity_poly.type
_entity_poly.pdbx_seq_one_letter_code
_entity_poly.pdbx_strand_id
1 'polypeptide(L)'
;MKAPKFREFISEAPDNGKYKLLVITDEPEQAKTFHTADRLREEAEKLGWKYYLYKLTGGYTTSPEGALRLHNKDDDKGFEVSGADTIAIIRGSVTRKDSWMDIVSLLEKHSVCVVNSRETISVCADKYRTALRLADYGVKQPVTHLINDPENSEQAFEHLN
;
A
#
# COMPACT_ATOMS: atom_id res chain seq x y z
N MET A 1 -16.54 -4.23 -12.80
CA MET A 1 -16.19 -5.56 -12.25
C MET A 1 -15.75 -5.35 -10.81
N LYS A 2 -16.25 -6.11 -9.81
CA LYS A 2 -15.75 -5.96 -8.43
C LYS A 2 -14.37 -6.61 -8.32
N ALA A 3 -13.42 -5.94 -7.65
CA ALA A 3 -12.14 -6.55 -7.32
C ALA A 3 -12.38 -7.84 -6.53
N PRO A 4 -11.68 -8.94 -6.85
CA PRO A 4 -11.77 -10.16 -6.08
C PRO A 4 -11.30 -9.90 -4.64
N LYS A 5 -11.95 -10.55 -3.67
CA LYS A 5 -11.54 -10.43 -2.27
C LYS A 5 -10.22 -11.16 -2.07
N PHE A 6 -9.35 -10.64 -1.22
CA PHE A 6 -8.05 -11.27 -0.90
C PHE A 6 -8.14 -12.78 -0.63
N ARG A 7 -9.21 -13.24 0.04
CA ARG A 7 -9.46 -14.67 0.30
C ARG A 7 -9.64 -15.51 -0.96
N GLU A 8 -10.15 -14.92 -2.05
CA GLU A 8 -10.36 -15.64 -3.32
C GLU A 8 -9.02 -15.95 -3.99
N PHE A 9 -8.03 -15.06 -3.84
CA PHE A 9 -6.68 -15.30 -4.36
C PHE A 9 -5.92 -16.42 -3.61
N ILE A 10 -6.09 -16.55 -2.30
CA ILE A 10 -5.34 -17.51 -1.49
C ILE A 10 -6.01 -18.87 -1.34
N SER A 11 -7.29 -19.02 -1.73
CA SER A 11 -8.03 -20.27 -1.64
C SER A 11 -7.89 -21.16 -2.87
N GLU A 12 -7.39 -20.62 -3.97
CA GLU A 12 -7.15 -21.40 -5.20
C GLU A 12 -5.79 -22.12 -5.12
N ALA A 13 -5.75 -23.37 -5.56
CA ALA A 13 -4.52 -24.14 -5.68
C ALA A 13 -3.49 -23.41 -6.56
N PRO A 14 -2.18 -23.67 -6.42
CA PRO A 14 -1.14 -22.99 -7.18
C PRO A 14 -1.44 -23.10 -8.68
N ASP A 15 -1.79 -21.95 -9.25
CA ASP A 15 -2.16 -21.85 -10.66
C ASP A 15 -0.96 -21.29 -11.41
N ASN A 16 -0.28 -22.16 -12.15
CA ASN A 16 0.98 -21.95 -12.84
C ASN A 16 1.06 -20.62 -13.61
N GLY A 17 1.37 -19.53 -12.90
CA GLY A 17 1.67 -18.21 -13.47
C GLY A 17 0.47 -17.32 -13.79
N LYS A 18 -0.76 -17.67 -13.36
CA LYS A 18 -1.96 -16.84 -13.54
C LYS A 18 -1.90 -15.57 -12.69
N TYR A 19 -1.46 -15.69 -11.46
CA TYR A 19 -1.45 -14.56 -10.53
C TYR A 19 -0.12 -13.82 -10.50
N LYS A 20 -0.20 -12.55 -10.11
CA LYS A 20 0.93 -11.63 -10.01
C LYS A 20 0.97 -11.01 -8.62
N LEU A 21 2.12 -11.03 -7.99
CA LEU A 21 2.39 -10.29 -6.76
C LEU A 21 3.23 -9.05 -7.08
N LEU A 22 2.63 -7.89 -6.83
CA LEU A 22 3.27 -6.59 -6.91
C LEU A 22 3.63 -6.12 -5.50
N VAL A 23 4.89 -5.94 -5.20
CA VAL A 23 5.34 -5.32 -3.96
C VAL A 23 5.80 -3.90 -4.27
N ILE A 24 5.25 -2.92 -3.54
CA ILE A 24 5.56 -1.50 -3.71
C ILE A 24 6.31 -1.02 -2.47
N THR A 25 7.48 -0.42 -2.68
CA THR A 25 8.33 0.05 -1.59
C THR A 25 9.05 1.36 -1.93
N ASP A 26 9.33 2.16 -0.89
CA ASP A 26 10.25 3.30 -0.95
C ASP A 26 11.65 2.95 -0.39
N GLU A 27 11.83 1.74 0.11
CA GLU A 27 13.06 1.32 0.79
C GLU A 27 14.19 1.02 -0.20
N PRO A 28 15.42 1.47 0.08
CA PRO A 28 16.60 1.06 -0.69
C PRO A 28 16.91 -0.42 -0.45
N GLU A 29 17.47 -1.10 -1.45
CA GLU A 29 17.81 -2.53 -1.39
C GLU A 29 18.73 -2.90 -0.21
N GLN A 30 19.55 -1.96 0.24
CA GLN A 30 20.49 -2.16 1.35
C GLN A 30 19.82 -1.99 2.73
N ALA A 31 18.56 -1.63 2.79
CA ALA A 31 17.86 -1.47 4.06
C ALA A 31 17.67 -2.83 4.75
N LYS A 32 17.92 -2.88 6.07
CA LYS A 32 17.70 -4.10 6.88
C LYS A 32 16.28 -4.66 6.80
N THR A 33 15.31 -3.82 6.44
CA THR A 33 13.88 -4.12 6.27
C THR A 33 13.55 -4.76 4.92
N PHE A 34 14.50 -4.77 3.99
CA PHE A 34 14.30 -5.33 2.63
C PHE A 34 14.02 -6.84 2.64
N HIS A 35 14.38 -7.54 3.71
CA HIS A 35 14.05 -8.96 3.90
C HIS A 35 12.58 -9.31 3.73
N THR A 36 11.67 -8.36 4.01
CA THR A 36 10.23 -8.61 3.79
C THR A 36 9.91 -8.77 2.31
N ALA A 37 10.50 -7.96 1.45
CA ALA A 37 10.30 -8.04 0.00
C ALA A 37 10.88 -9.34 -0.56
N ASP A 38 12.05 -9.78 -0.07
CA ASP A 38 12.66 -11.05 -0.46
C ASP A 38 11.80 -12.25 -0.06
N ARG A 39 11.29 -12.26 1.18
CA ARG A 39 10.39 -13.34 1.63
C ARG A 39 9.09 -13.38 0.84
N LEU A 40 8.52 -12.23 0.51
CA LEU A 40 7.33 -12.15 -0.34
C LEU A 40 7.61 -12.69 -1.75
N ARG A 41 8.81 -12.45 -2.29
CA ARG A 41 9.25 -13.03 -3.56
C ARG A 41 9.34 -14.57 -3.47
N GLU A 42 10.02 -15.08 -2.46
CA GLU A 42 10.16 -16.54 -2.24
C GLU A 42 8.80 -17.24 -2.14
N GLU A 43 7.85 -16.65 -1.40
CA GLU A 43 6.51 -17.22 -1.28
C GLU A 43 5.71 -17.12 -2.59
N ALA A 44 5.82 -16.03 -3.34
CA ALA A 44 5.21 -15.90 -4.65
C ALA A 44 5.74 -16.95 -5.65
N GLU A 45 7.07 -17.17 -5.64
CA GLU A 45 7.72 -18.17 -6.49
C GLU A 45 7.29 -19.60 -6.14
N LYS A 46 7.13 -19.94 -4.84
CA LYS A 46 6.59 -21.23 -4.38
C LYS A 46 5.15 -21.47 -4.86
N LEU A 47 4.37 -20.40 -4.95
CA LEU A 47 2.99 -20.44 -5.46
C LEU A 47 2.91 -20.40 -6.99
N GLY A 48 4.05 -20.29 -7.69
CA GLY A 48 4.09 -20.14 -9.13
C GLY A 48 3.60 -18.78 -9.65
N TRP A 49 3.55 -17.77 -8.79
CA TRP A 49 3.11 -16.42 -9.15
C TRP A 49 4.24 -15.60 -9.75
N LYS A 50 3.90 -14.67 -10.66
CA LYS A 50 4.85 -13.68 -11.14
C LYS A 50 5.06 -12.62 -10.07
N TYR A 51 6.31 -12.35 -9.73
CA TYR A 51 6.70 -11.34 -8.75
C TYR A 51 7.24 -10.09 -9.44
N TYR A 52 6.85 -8.91 -8.96
CA TYR A 52 7.45 -7.64 -9.35
C TYR A 52 7.62 -6.73 -8.15
N LEU A 53 8.83 -6.20 -7.98
CA LEU A 53 9.13 -5.19 -6.99
C LEU A 53 9.14 -3.82 -7.66
N TYR A 54 8.18 -2.98 -7.30
CA TYR A 54 8.12 -1.60 -7.76
C TYR A 54 8.74 -0.66 -6.73
N LYS A 55 9.72 0.14 -7.18
CA LYS A 55 10.41 1.12 -6.36
C LYS A 55 9.79 2.49 -6.60
N LEU A 56 9.21 3.08 -5.56
CA LEU A 56 8.62 4.42 -5.63
C LEU A 56 9.64 5.50 -5.99
N THR A 57 10.89 5.32 -5.50
CA THR A 57 11.99 6.21 -5.87
C THR A 57 12.53 5.84 -7.24
N GLY A 58 12.36 6.73 -8.21
CA GLY A 58 12.79 6.54 -9.60
C GLY A 58 11.84 5.72 -10.47
N GLY A 59 10.76 5.15 -9.88
CA GLY A 59 9.71 4.50 -10.64
C GLY A 59 8.74 5.49 -11.29
N TYR A 60 8.08 5.06 -12.35
CA TYR A 60 7.02 5.83 -13.02
C TYR A 60 5.91 4.89 -13.51
N THR A 61 4.77 5.46 -13.86
CA THR A 61 3.62 4.72 -14.37
C THR A 61 3.24 5.18 -15.76
N THR A 62 2.76 4.26 -16.58
CA THR A 62 2.14 4.55 -17.88
C THR A 62 0.79 3.89 -17.99
N SER A 63 -0.08 4.45 -18.81
CA SER A 63 -1.42 3.92 -19.03
C SER A 63 -1.76 3.86 -20.53
N PRO A 64 -1.03 3.07 -21.32
CA PRO A 64 -1.32 2.94 -22.74
C PRO A 64 -2.67 2.21 -22.92
N GLU A 65 -3.55 2.79 -23.74
CA GLU A 65 -4.85 2.18 -24.10
C GLU A 65 -5.69 1.71 -22.88
N GLY A 66 -5.52 2.40 -21.72
CA GLY A 66 -6.25 2.07 -20.50
C GLY A 66 -5.63 0.95 -19.64
N ALA A 67 -4.56 0.30 -20.08
CA ALA A 67 -3.80 -0.64 -19.27
C ALA A 67 -2.81 0.12 -18.37
N LEU A 68 -2.74 -0.26 -17.08
CA LEU A 68 -1.77 0.34 -16.16
C LEU A 68 -0.47 -0.48 -16.17
N ARG A 69 0.65 0.22 -16.38
CA ARG A 69 2.00 -0.36 -16.27
C ARG A 69 2.84 0.43 -15.27
N LEU A 70 3.58 -0.30 -14.45
CA LEU A 70 4.56 0.26 -13.53
C LEU A 70 5.97 -0.05 -14.03
N HIS A 71 6.82 0.96 -14.05
CA HIS A 71 8.19 0.87 -14.54
C HIS A 71 9.15 1.26 -13.41
N ASN A 72 10.17 0.44 -13.16
CA ASN A 72 11.34 0.88 -12.42
C ASN A 72 12.27 1.68 -13.35
N LYS A 73 13.25 2.37 -12.76
CA LYS A 73 14.34 2.94 -13.52
C LYS A 73 14.99 1.83 -14.36
N ASP A 74 15.24 2.08 -15.62
CA ASP A 74 15.86 1.12 -16.55
C ASP A 74 14.98 -0.09 -16.95
N ASP A 75 13.66 -0.06 -16.67
CA ASP A 75 12.70 -1.08 -17.11
C ASP A 75 11.74 -0.51 -18.17
N ASP A 76 12.12 -0.65 -19.42
CA ASP A 76 11.36 -0.12 -20.57
C ASP A 76 10.04 -0.86 -20.79
N LYS A 77 9.96 -2.14 -20.42
CA LYS A 77 8.76 -2.97 -20.64
C LYS A 77 7.68 -2.70 -19.62
N GLY A 78 8.11 -2.43 -18.38
CA GLY A 78 7.22 -2.28 -17.25
C GLY A 78 6.42 -3.53 -16.91
N PHE A 79 5.76 -3.48 -15.79
CA PHE A 79 4.90 -4.53 -15.27
C PHE A 79 3.43 -4.14 -15.40
N GLU A 80 2.71 -4.88 -16.22
CA GLU A 80 1.28 -4.66 -16.43
C GLU A 80 0.47 -5.24 -15.26
N VAL A 81 -0.40 -4.40 -14.69
CA VAL A 81 -1.27 -4.78 -13.58
C VAL A 81 -2.73 -4.83 -14.02
N SER A 82 -3.48 -5.76 -13.44
CA SER A 82 -4.88 -5.95 -13.71
C SER A 82 -5.59 -6.41 -12.44
N GLY A 83 -6.80 -5.92 -12.20
CA GLY A 83 -7.63 -6.37 -11.10
C GLY A 83 -8.04 -7.84 -11.18
N ALA A 84 -7.86 -8.48 -12.34
CA ALA A 84 -8.19 -9.88 -12.52
C ALA A 84 -7.12 -10.86 -11.98
N ASP A 85 -5.86 -10.41 -11.90
CA ASP A 85 -4.73 -11.30 -11.63
C ASP A 85 -3.67 -10.73 -10.69
N THR A 86 -3.77 -9.45 -10.30
CA THR A 86 -2.72 -8.77 -9.53
C THR A 86 -3.16 -8.47 -8.10
N ILE A 87 -2.31 -8.85 -7.14
CA ILE A 87 -2.35 -8.38 -5.75
C ILE A 87 -1.18 -7.44 -5.54
N ALA A 88 -1.44 -6.28 -4.94
CA ALA A 88 -0.42 -5.32 -4.57
C ALA A 88 -0.25 -5.25 -3.06
N ILE A 89 0.97 -5.41 -2.57
CA ILE A 89 1.34 -5.23 -1.15
C ILE A 89 2.16 -3.96 -1.03
N ILE A 90 1.66 -3.01 -0.23
CA ILE A 90 2.34 -1.74 0.03
C ILE A 90 3.24 -1.89 1.25
N ARG A 91 4.53 -1.57 1.08
CA ARG A 91 5.55 -1.61 2.14
C ARG A 91 6.30 -0.29 2.19
N GLY A 92 6.68 0.11 3.41
CA GLY A 92 7.40 1.36 3.62
C GLY A 92 6.50 2.59 3.79
N SER A 93 7.10 3.77 3.70
CA SER A 93 6.47 5.04 4.09
C SER A 93 5.87 5.79 2.90
N VAL A 94 4.90 5.16 2.23
CA VAL A 94 4.25 5.73 1.02
C VAL A 94 3.56 7.08 1.25
N THR A 95 3.24 7.41 2.51
CA THR A 95 2.64 8.71 2.88
C THR A 95 3.61 9.88 2.84
N ARG A 96 4.91 9.63 2.58
CA ARG A 96 5.92 10.71 2.47
C ARG A 96 5.70 11.63 1.28
N LYS A 97 5.00 11.17 0.25
CA LYS A 97 4.70 11.96 -0.95
C LYS A 97 3.28 11.68 -1.44
N ASP A 98 2.56 12.72 -1.77
CA ASP A 98 1.21 12.59 -2.32
C ASP A 98 1.20 11.75 -3.60
N SER A 99 2.18 11.96 -4.49
CA SER A 99 2.32 11.17 -5.72
C SER A 99 2.48 9.67 -5.49
N TRP A 100 3.02 9.24 -4.35
CA TRP A 100 3.10 7.82 -3.99
C TRP A 100 1.74 7.28 -3.55
N MET A 101 0.97 8.08 -2.82
CA MET A 101 -0.42 7.74 -2.48
C MET A 101 -1.33 7.72 -3.71
N ASP A 102 -1.02 8.52 -4.73
CA ASP A 102 -1.75 8.51 -6.00
C ASP A 102 -1.53 7.20 -6.77
N ILE A 103 -0.35 6.57 -6.66
CA ILE A 103 -0.11 5.23 -7.23
C ILE A 103 -1.03 4.20 -6.57
N VAL A 104 -1.22 4.25 -5.25
CA VAL A 104 -2.15 3.36 -4.54
C VAL A 104 -3.57 3.58 -5.04
N SER A 105 -4.01 4.84 -5.19
CA SER A 105 -5.33 5.18 -5.74
C SER A 105 -5.51 4.68 -7.17
N LEU A 106 -4.47 4.78 -7.98
CA LEU A 106 -4.49 4.33 -9.37
C LEU A 106 -4.66 2.81 -9.46
N LEU A 107 -3.97 2.05 -8.61
CA LEU A 107 -4.15 0.60 -8.52
C LEU A 107 -5.59 0.22 -8.11
N GLU A 108 -6.15 0.88 -7.10
CA GLU A 108 -7.53 0.67 -6.66
C GLU A 108 -8.53 1.00 -7.79
N LYS A 109 -8.29 2.09 -8.53
CA LYS A 109 -9.10 2.47 -9.70
C LYS A 109 -9.08 1.39 -10.80
N HIS A 110 -7.97 0.70 -10.96
CA HIS A 110 -7.84 -0.44 -11.87
C HIS A 110 -8.29 -1.77 -11.24
N SER A 111 -9.02 -1.71 -10.12
CA SER A 111 -9.57 -2.87 -9.41
C SER A 111 -8.52 -3.87 -8.91
N VAL A 112 -7.27 -3.44 -8.76
CA VAL A 112 -6.22 -4.25 -8.15
C VAL A 112 -6.53 -4.44 -6.66
N CYS A 113 -6.37 -5.66 -6.16
CA CYS A 113 -6.45 -5.93 -4.72
C CYS A 113 -5.22 -5.35 -4.03
N VAL A 114 -5.39 -4.23 -3.32
CA VAL A 114 -4.28 -3.54 -2.63
C VAL A 114 -4.31 -3.81 -1.13
N VAL A 115 -3.19 -4.23 -0.57
CA VAL A 115 -2.98 -4.48 0.88
C VAL A 115 -1.84 -3.57 1.38
N ASN A 116 -2.10 -2.58 2.18
CA ASN A 116 -3.37 -2.05 2.65
C ASN A 116 -3.93 -1.02 1.66
N SER A 117 -5.24 -0.77 1.75
CA SER A 117 -5.91 0.24 0.92
C SER A 117 -5.40 1.66 1.22
N ARG A 118 -5.62 2.58 0.27
CA ARG A 118 -5.29 4.00 0.45
C ARG A 118 -5.95 4.60 1.70
N GLU A 119 -7.23 4.28 1.93
CA GLU A 119 -7.96 4.74 3.12
C GLU A 119 -7.28 4.23 4.39
N THR A 120 -7.00 2.93 4.47
CA THR A 120 -6.34 2.32 5.63
C THR A 120 -4.98 2.94 5.88
N ILE A 121 -4.16 3.12 4.84
CA ILE A 121 -2.83 3.75 4.96
C ILE A 121 -2.98 5.18 5.48
N SER A 122 -3.90 5.96 4.91
CA SER A 122 -4.12 7.37 5.30
C SER A 122 -4.58 7.52 6.75
N VAL A 123 -5.46 6.63 7.21
CA VAL A 123 -5.92 6.64 8.61
C VAL A 123 -4.80 6.21 9.55
N CYS A 124 -4.12 5.09 9.28
CA CYS A 124 -3.10 4.53 10.17
C CYS A 124 -1.81 5.35 10.22
N ALA A 125 -1.53 6.17 9.21
CA ALA A 125 -0.39 7.07 9.21
C ALA A 125 -0.58 8.33 10.07
N ASP A 126 -1.81 8.64 10.43
CA ASP A 126 -2.19 9.81 11.23
C ASP A 126 -2.75 9.34 12.58
N LYS A 127 -2.05 9.69 13.68
CA LYS A 127 -2.44 9.27 15.04
C LYS A 127 -3.81 9.79 15.45
N TYR A 128 -4.15 11.01 15.07
CA TYR A 128 -5.44 11.60 15.41
C TYR A 128 -6.57 10.93 14.65
N ARG A 129 -6.41 10.73 13.34
CA ARG A 129 -7.38 9.98 12.52
C ARG A 129 -7.57 8.54 13.02
N THR A 130 -6.47 7.89 13.42
CA THR A 130 -6.53 6.54 14.01
C THR A 130 -7.34 6.56 15.30
N ALA A 131 -7.10 7.51 16.21
CA ALA A 131 -7.85 7.63 17.47
C ALA A 131 -9.34 7.87 17.22
N LEU A 132 -9.70 8.77 16.30
CA LEU A 132 -11.09 9.01 15.91
C LEU A 132 -11.75 7.74 15.38
N ARG A 133 -11.06 7.04 14.44
CA ARG A 133 -11.59 5.81 13.84
C ARG A 133 -11.84 4.72 14.87
N LEU A 134 -10.92 4.55 15.83
CA LEU A 134 -11.08 3.58 16.93
C LEU A 134 -12.23 3.96 17.86
N ALA A 135 -12.41 5.25 18.14
CA ALA A 135 -13.52 5.74 18.95
C ALA A 135 -14.88 5.48 18.29
N ASP A 136 -15.00 5.61 16.96
CA ASP A 136 -16.21 5.27 16.20
C ASP A 136 -16.64 3.82 16.38
N TYR A 137 -15.68 2.93 16.67
CA TYR A 137 -15.95 1.50 16.97
C TYR A 137 -16.03 1.18 18.47
N GLY A 138 -16.11 2.21 19.32
CA GLY A 138 -16.21 2.05 20.78
C GLY A 138 -14.93 1.52 21.44
N VAL A 139 -13.80 1.55 20.76
CA VAL A 139 -12.51 1.18 21.35
C VAL A 139 -12.02 2.30 22.24
N LYS A 140 -11.75 2.00 23.52
CA LYS A 140 -11.23 3.00 24.46
C LYS A 140 -9.87 3.52 23.99
N GLN A 141 -9.75 4.84 23.92
CA GLN A 141 -8.55 5.54 23.52
C GLN A 141 -8.09 6.47 24.64
N PRO A 142 -6.79 6.77 24.75
CA PRO A 142 -6.32 7.95 25.48
C PRO A 142 -6.99 9.20 24.89
N VAL A 143 -7.26 10.19 25.74
CA VAL A 143 -7.73 11.49 25.25
C VAL A 143 -6.67 12.06 24.29
N THR A 144 -7.10 12.42 23.10
CA THR A 144 -6.20 12.84 22.02
C THR A 144 -6.69 14.16 21.45
N HIS A 145 -5.81 15.14 21.39
CA HIS A 145 -6.09 16.47 20.85
C HIS A 145 -5.32 16.68 19.53
N LEU A 146 -5.97 17.29 18.55
CA LEU A 146 -5.33 17.84 17.37
C LEU A 146 -5.07 19.33 17.62
N ILE A 147 -3.83 19.71 17.66
CA ILE A 147 -3.41 21.10 17.85
C ILE A 147 -2.95 21.63 16.49
N ASN A 148 -3.73 22.55 15.93
CA ASN A 148 -3.41 23.17 14.64
C ASN A 148 -2.42 24.32 14.77
N ASP A 149 -2.39 24.96 15.96
CA ASP A 149 -1.48 26.05 16.27
C ASP A 149 -0.71 25.73 17.56
N PRO A 150 0.63 25.72 17.52
CA PRO A 150 1.46 25.47 18.69
C PRO A 150 1.17 26.39 19.88
N GLU A 151 0.70 27.62 19.64
CA GLU A 151 0.33 28.58 20.68
C GLU A 151 -0.83 28.08 21.56
N ASN A 152 -1.65 27.17 21.06
CA ASN A 152 -2.77 26.57 21.80
C ASN A 152 -2.37 25.30 22.57
N SER A 153 -1.10 24.94 22.61
CA SER A 153 -0.63 23.70 23.24
C SER A 153 -0.87 23.65 24.75
N GLU A 154 -0.65 24.78 25.47
CA GLU A 154 -0.89 24.87 26.92
C GLU A 154 -2.38 24.69 27.24
N GLN A 155 -3.26 25.38 26.51
CA GLN A 155 -4.71 25.29 26.70
C GLN A 155 -5.21 23.87 26.38
N ALA A 156 -4.70 23.23 25.32
CA ALA A 156 -5.04 21.86 24.98
C ALA A 156 -4.57 20.87 26.07
N PHE A 157 -3.42 21.13 26.70
CA PHE A 157 -2.88 20.30 27.78
C PHE A 157 -3.74 20.37 29.06
N GLU A 158 -4.27 21.55 29.39
CA GLU A 158 -5.17 21.72 30.55
C GLU A 158 -6.44 20.86 30.45
N HIS A 159 -6.90 20.58 29.23
CA HIS A 159 -8.08 19.71 28.99
C HIS A 159 -7.76 18.22 29.06
N LEU A 160 -6.49 17.82 29.23
CA LEU A 160 -6.10 16.40 29.38
C LEU A 160 -6.10 15.95 30.85
N ASN A 161 -6.16 16.89 31.79
CA ASN A 161 -6.22 16.65 33.22
C ASN A 161 -7.66 16.79 33.72
#